data_47af1e8670798bbb545b92c25838968d
#
_entry.id   47af1e8670798bbb545b92c25838968d
#
_cell.length_a   1.000
_cell.length_b   1.000
_cell.length_c   1.000
_cell.angle_alpha   90.00
_cell.angle_beta   90.00
_cell.angle_gamma   90.00
#
_symmetry.space_group_name_H-M   'P 1'
#
loop_
_entity.id
_entity.type
_entity.pdbx_description
1 polymer ?
#
loop_
_entity_poly.entity_id
_entity_poly.type
_entity_poly.pdbx_seq_one_letter_code
_entity_poly.pdbx_strand_id
1 'polypeptide(L)'
;MKYNHIEIEKKWQKFWKENKTFRTPEFDKLDKDKPKFYVLDMFPYPSGDGLHVGHPEGYTATDIVARYKRMQGCNVLHPMGWDAFGLPTEQFALKTGIHPKIRTAECIIRFRNQLDSIGLSYDWDREINTSDEKFFRWTQWIFLKLYNSYYDDKEDKAKPLSELKIPKGLDENGKREFLDAHRLAYLSDGPVNWSPELGTVLANDEVAEQIEKGHTVVRRNMRQWKLRITKYADRLLKSLDDLDWPTNLKEIQ
;
A
#
# COMPACT_ATOMS: atom_id res chain seq x y z
N MET A 1 15.93 43.94 12.73
CA MET A 1 16.32 42.80 11.87
C MET A 1 15.12 42.38 11.05
N LYS A 2 15.25 42.19 9.75
CA LYS A 2 14.17 41.67 8.93
C LYS A 2 14.05 40.14 9.17
N TYR A 3 12.86 39.64 9.48
CA TYR A 3 12.61 38.21 9.67
C TYR A 3 12.94 37.46 8.38
N ASN A 4 13.92 36.55 8.43
CA ASN A 4 14.33 35.71 7.29
C ASN A 4 13.87 34.27 7.51
N HIS A 5 12.65 33.95 7.08
CA HIS A 5 12.06 32.63 7.24
C HIS A 5 12.89 31.53 6.58
N ILE A 6 13.47 31.79 5.41
CA ILE A 6 14.23 30.78 4.65
C ILE A 6 15.46 30.29 5.44
N GLU A 7 16.19 31.19 6.10
CA GLU A 7 17.33 30.79 6.91
C GLU A 7 16.92 30.05 8.18
N ILE A 8 15.81 30.47 8.79
CA ILE A 8 15.27 29.85 10.01
C ILE A 8 14.78 28.43 9.69
N GLU A 9 14.04 28.25 8.61
CA GLU A 9 13.54 26.95 8.16
C GLU A 9 14.70 25.99 7.87
N LYS A 10 15.67 26.39 7.07
CA LYS A 10 16.86 25.58 6.78
C LYS A 10 17.64 25.19 8.05
N LYS A 11 17.79 26.14 9.00
CA LYS A 11 18.45 25.87 10.29
C LYS A 11 17.72 24.75 11.05
N TRP A 12 16.40 24.83 11.16
CA TRP A 12 15.63 23.85 11.93
C TRP A 12 15.49 22.51 11.22
N GLN A 13 15.30 22.48 9.92
CA GLN A 13 15.29 21.23 9.13
C GLN A 13 16.62 20.49 9.28
N LYS A 14 17.75 21.21 9.21
CA LYS A 14 19.07 20.64 9.45
C LYS A 14 19.21 20.10 10.88
N PHE A 15 18.80 20.86 11.88
CA PHE A 15 18.83 20.45 13.28
C PHE A 15 18.02 19.16 13.51
N TRP A 16 16.79 19.09 13.00
CA TRP A 16 15.94 17.92 13.16
C TRP A 16 16.54 16.67 12.52
N LYS A 17 17.14 16.81 11.36
CA LYS A 17 17.79 15.72 10.65
C LYS A 17 19.03 15.20 11.39
N GLU A 18 19.91 16.10 11.83
CA GLU A 18 21.15 15.74 12.53
C GLU A 18 20.88 15.12 13.91
N ASN A 19 19.86 15.60 14.63
CA ASN A 19 19.49 15.13 15.95
C ASN A 19 18.43 14.02 15.94
N LYS A 20 17.94 13.62 14.76
CA LYS A 20 16.86 12.63 14.62
C LYS A 20 15.67 12.94 15.53
N THR A 21 15.27 14.22 15.58
CA THR A 21 14.32 14.78 16.55
C THR A 21 12.98 14.04 16.58
N PHE A 22 12.55 13.51 15.45
CA PHE A 22 11.26 12.83 15.31
C PHE A 22 11.36 11.29 15.32
N ARG A 23 12.55 10.76 15.61
CA ARG A 23 12.77 9.32 15.68
C ARG A 23 11.93 8.69 16.79
N THR A 24 11.22 7.63 16.46
CA THR A 24 10.55 6.76 17.42
C THR A 24 11.57 5.78 18.01
N PRO A 25 11.70 5.67 19.34
CA PRO A 25 12.56 4.66 19.94
C PRO A 25 12.19 3.24 19.48
N GLU A 26 13.16 2.32 19.51
CA GLU A 26 12.90 0.91 19.28
C GLU A 26 11.93 0.36 20.35
N PHE A 27 11.19 -0.69 19.99
CA PHE A 27 10.12 -1.21 20.84
C PHE A 27 10.59 -1.60 22.25
N ASP A 28 11.78 -2.15 22.38
CA ASP A 28 12.42 -2.52 23.65
C ASP A 28 12.91 -1.33 24.47
N LYS A 29 13.07 -0.15 23.82
CA LYS A 29 13.52 1.11 24.40
C LYS A 29 12.40 2.13 24.59
N LEU A 30 11.17 1.77 24.23
CA LEU A 30 10.01 2.62 24.47
C LEU A 30 9.75 2.79 25.97
N ASP A 31 9.49 4.03 26.37
CA ASP A 31 8.94 4.31 27.69
C ASP A 31 7.53 3.70 27.78
N LYS A 32 7.39 2.67 28.62
CA LYS A 32 6.15 1.89 28.72
C LYS A 32 5.02 2.66 29.43
N ASP A 33 5.39 3.69 30.19
CA ASP A 33 4.41 4.52 30.92
C ASP A 33 3.79 5.59 30.01
N LYS A 34 4.38 5.83 28.83
CA LYS A 34 3.84 6.76 27.84
C LYS A 34 2.88 6.08 26.89
N PRO A 35 1.70 6.70 26.62
CA PRO A 35 0.77 6.21 25.63
C PRO A 35 1.43 6.09 24.25
N LYS A 36 1.11 5.03 23.51
CA LYS A 36 1.54 4.87 22.12
C LYS A 36 0.54 5.57 21.21
N PHE A 37 1.05 6.28 20.21
CA PHE A 37 0.21 6.90 19.19
C PHE A 37 0.80 6.66 17.81
N TYR A 38 0.02 6.09 16.91
CA TYR A 38 0.42 5.81 15.53
C TYR A 38 -0.32 6.74 14.58
N VAL A 39 0.42 7.53 13.83
CA VAL A 39 -0.10 8.43 12.79
C VAL A 39 0.38 7.90 11.45
N LEU A 40 -0.54 7.52 10.59
CA LEU A 40 -0.23 6.94 9.28
C LEU A 40 -0.84 7.81 8.18
N ASP A 41 0.01 8.17 7.23
CA ASP A 41 -0.39 8.77 5.97
C ASP A 41 -0.49 7.71 4.86
N MET A 42 -1.28 8.00 3.84
CA MET A 42 -1.19 7.28 2.57
C MET A 42 0.16 7.55 1.91
N PHE A 43 0.92 6.52 1.65
CA PHE A 43 2.20 6.64 0.95
C PHE A 43 1.98 7.11 -0.49
N PRO A 44 2.71 8.12 -0.97
CA PRO A 44 2.57 8.56 -2.34
C PRO A 44 3.16 7.54 -3.32
N TYR A 45 2.62 7.50 -4.54
CA TYR A 45 3.28 6.84 -5.65
C TYR A 45 4.48 7.67 -6.11
N PRO A 46 5.71 7.16 -6.04
CA PRO A 46 6.90 7.90 -6.48
C PRO A 46 7.00 7.85 -8.02
N SER A 47 6.06 8.52 -8.67
CA SER A 47 5.96 8.63 -10.13
C SER A 47 5.85 10.10 -10.56
N GLY A 48 6.16 10.38 -11.84
CA GLY A 48 6.07 11.73 -12.37
C GLY A 48 7.12 12.70 -11.81
N ASP A 49 6.73 13.99 -11.73
CA ASP A 49 7.65 15.08 -11.46
C ASP A 49 7.69 15.54 -9.99
N GLY A 50 6.94 14.91 -9.12
CA GLY A 50 6.92 15.20 -7.68
C GLY A 50 5.52 15.24 -7.08
N LEU A 51 5.45 15.79 -5.87
CA LEU A 51 4.20 15.94 -5.14
C LEU A 51 3.27 16.93 -5.86
N HIS A 52 1.97 16.63 -5.91
CA HIS A 52 0.95 17.60 -6.24
C HIS A 52 0.35 18.20 -4.95
N VAL A 53 -0.41 19.30 -5.08
CA VAL A 53 -0.94 20.06 -3.93
C VAL A 53 -1.84 19.26 -2.99
N GLY A 54 -2.47 18.20 -3.45
CA GLY A 54 -3.27 17.31 -2.60
C GLY A 54 -2.46 16.48 -1.59
N HIS A 55 -1.19 16.21 -1.85
CA HIS A 55 -0.34 15.50 -0.90
C HIS A 55 -0.10 16.31 0.39
N PRO A 56 0.39 17.58 0.33
CA PRO A 56 0.61 18.38 1.52
C PRO A 56 -0.64 18.62 2.37
N GLU A 57 -1.84 18.57 1.79
CA GLU A 57 -3.09 18.77 2.52
C GLU A 57 -3.25 17.72 3.63
N GLY A 58 -3.25 16.43 3.28
CA GLY A 58 -3.35 15.33 4.24
C GLY A 58 -2.13 15.26 5.16
N TYR A 59 -0.93 15.38 4.59
CA TYR A 59 0.33 15.26 5.34
C TYR A 59 0.52 16.37 6.38
N THR A 60 0.03 17.58 6.10
CA THR A 60 0.06 18.66 7.09
C THR A 60 -0.89 18.38 8.25
N ALA A 61 -2.08 17.86 7.97
CA ALA A 61 -3.05 17.53 9.02
C ALA A 61 -2.51 16.45 9.98
N THR A 62 -1.95 15.38 9.44
CA THR A 62 -1.36 14.30 10.24
C THR A 62 -0.10 14.74 10.98
N ASP A 63 0.72 15.63 10.39
CA ASP A 63 1.89 16.21 11.04
C ASP A 63 1.51 17.08 12.25
N ILE A 64 0.44 17.88 12.15
CA ILE A 64 -0.09 18.65 13.27
C ILE A 64 -0.48 17.71 14.42
N VAL A 65 -1.21 16.63 14.12
CA VAL A 65 -1.60 15.63 15.11
C VAL A 65 -0.37 14.95 15.72
N ALA A 66 0.60 14.56 14.91
CA ALA A 66 1.83 13.92 15.37
C ALA A 66 2.61 14.82 16.35
N ARG A 67 2.80 16.10 16.00
CA ARG A 67 3.45 17.08 16.87
C ARG A 67 2.69 17.31 18.16
N TYR A 68 1.38 17.49 18.07
CA TYR A 68 0.51 17.67 19.24
C TYR A 68 0.62 16.48 20.20
N LYS A 69 0.57 15.25 19.70
CA LYS A 69 0.70 14.04 20.52
C LYS A 69 2.10 13.90 21.15
N ARG A 70 3.16 14.28 20.43
CA ARG A 70 4.51 14.36 21.05
C ARG A 70 4.57 15.36 22.19
N MET A 71 3.96 16.53 22.02
CA MET A 71 3.87 17.55 23.09
C MET A 71 3.05 17.08 24.29
N GLN A 72 2.10 16.18 24.09
CA GLN A 72 1.35 15.52 25.18
C GLN A 72 2.13 14.38 25.87
N GLY A 73 3.37 14.12 25.43
CA GLY A 73 4.22 13.08 26.01
C GLY A 73 3.97 11.67 25.48
N CYS A 74 3.23 11.50 24.38
CA CYS A 74 3.06 10.18 23.76
C CYS A 74 4.33 9.67 23.05
N ASN A 75 4.48 8.35 23.01
CA ASN A 75 5.39 7.67 22.07
C ASN A 75 4.72 7.68 20.69
N VAL A 76 5.15 8.57 19.80
CA VAL A 76 4.53 8.75 18.48
C VAL A 76 5.35 8.06 17.40
N LEU A 77 4.71 7.17 16.65
CA LEU A 77 5.22 6.65 15.38
C LEU A 77 4.53 7.37 14.23
N HIS A 78 5.30 8.14 13.45
CA HIS A 78 4.83 8.86 12.25
C HIS A 78 5.77 8.50 11.09
N PRO A 79 5.58 7.36 10.43
CA PRO A 79 6.42 6.90 9.34
C PRO A 79 5.99 7.53 8.02
N MET A 80 6.87 7.46 7.03
CA MET A 80 6.59 7.72 5.63
C MET A 80 7.16 6.60 4.78
N GLY A 81 6.61 6.44 3.59
CA GLY A 81 7.07 5.43 2.65
C GLY A 81 6.65 5.73 1.22
N TRP A 82 6.90 4.77 0.34
CA TRP A 82 6.71 4.87 -1.09
C TRP A 82 5.90 3.66 -1.58
N ASP A 83 4.72 3.93 -2.14
CA ASP A 83 3.97 2.90 -2.86
C ASP A 83 4.55 2.78 -4.27
N ALA A 84 5.59 1.94 -4.39
CA ALA A 84 6.54 2.03 -5.50
C ALA A 84 6.24 1.09 -6.67
N PHE A 85 5.32 0.15 -6.55
CA PHE A 85 4.83 -0.62 -7.69
C PHE A 85 3.74 0.17 -8.42
N GLY A 86 3.94 0.41 -9.73
CA GLY A 86 2.94 1.18 -10.47
C GLY A 86 3.16 1.15 -11.98
N LEU A 87 2.04 1.11 -12.72
CA LEU A 87 1.99 1.13 -14.17
C LEU A 87 2.69 2.37 -14.80
N PRO A 88 2.60 3.59 -14.25
CA PRO A 88 3.29 4.74 -14.85
C PRO A 88 4.81 4.58 -14.95
N THR A 89 5.44 3.95 -13.94
CA THR A 89 6.89 3.70 -13.97
C THR A 89 7.26 2.62 -15.00
N GLU A 90 6.42 1.59 -15.15
CA GLU A 90 6.62 0.55 -16.17
C GLU A 90 6.46 1.12 -17.59
N GLN A 91 5.44 1.94 -17.82
CA GLN A 91 5.26 2.62 -19.11
C GLN A 91 6.41 3.57 -19.43
N PHE A 92 6.93 4.28 -18.42
CA PHE A 92 8.13 5.10 -18.58
C PHE A 92 9.33 4.25 -19.01
N ALA A 93 9.51 3.09 -18.38
CA ALA A 93 10.58 2.15 -18.74
C ALA A 93 10.47 1.65 -20.18
N LEU A 94 9.26 1.30 -20.62
CA LEU A 94 9.01 0.88 -22.02
C LEU A 94 9.34 1.98 -23.03
N LYS A 95 9.02 3.24 -22.72
CA LYS A 95 9.29 4.40 -23.59
C LYS A 95 10.75 4.82 -23.65
N THR A 96 11.48 4.69 -22.55
CA THR A 96 12.83 5.26 -22.38
C THR A 96 13.94 4.23 -22.35
N GLY A 97 13.63 2.96 -22.13
CA GLY A 97 14.59 1.90 -21.86
C GLY A 97 15.25 1.95 -20.47
N ILE A 98 14.82 2.87 -19.62
CA ILE A 98 15.34 3.00 -18.24
C ILE A 98 14.62 2.01 -17.33
N HIS A 99 15.40 1.18 -16.62
CA HIS A 99 14.81 0.18 -15.72
C HIS A 99 13.96 0.83 -14.61
N PRO A 100 12.75 0.30 -14.29
CA PRO A 100 11.84 0.88 -13.30
C PRO A 100 12.48 1.19 -11.94
N LYS A 101 13.36 0.31 -11.46
CA LYS A 101 14.10 0.49 -10.20
C LYS A 101 14.90 1.81 -10.17
N ILE A 102 15.53 2.18 -11.29
CA ILE A 102 16.34 3.41 -11.39
C ILE A 102 15.42 4.62 -11.32
N ARG A 103 14.37 4.63 -12.15
CA ARG A 103 13.41 5.74 -12.16
C ARG A 103 12.71 5.92 -10.83
N THR A 104 12.29 4.83 -10.20
CA THR A 104 11.66 4.86 -8.87
C THR A 104 12.59 5.49 -7.83
N ALA A 105 13.89 5.10 -7.82
CA ALA A 105 14.86 5.68 -6.89
C ALA A 105 15.03 7.19 -7.08
N GLU A 106 15.11 7.67 -8.34
CA GLU A 106 15.18 9.11 -8.65
C GLU A 106 13.93 9.86 -8.17
N CYS A 107 12.75 9.29 -8.38
CA CYS A 107 11.49 9.88 -7.93
C CYS A 107 11.43 9.93 -6.40
N ILE A 108 11.81 8.87 -5.69
CA ILE A 108 11.87 8.84 -4.23
C ILE A 108 12.75 9.96 -3.68
N ILE A 109 13.94 10.15 -4.24
CA ILE A 109 14.84 11.22 -3.81
C ILE A 109 14.17 12.59 -3.98
N ARG A 110 13.50 12.81 -5.11
CA ARG A 110 12.79 14.06 -5.39
C ARG A 110 11.65 14.30 -4.40
N PHE A 111 10.78 13.33 -4.23
CA PHE A 111 9.64 13.40 -3.29
C PHE A 111 10.10 13.64 -1.86
N ARG A 112 11.14 12.93 -1.43
CA ARG A 112 11.72 13.11 -0.10
C ARG A 112 12.25 14.52 0.11
N ASN A 113 12.97 15.08 -0.86
CA ASN A 113 13.46 16.46 -0.79
C ASN A 113 12.31 17.47 -0.70
N GLN A 114 11.20 17.22 -1.38
CA GLN A 114 10.00 18.06 -1.31
C GLN A 114 9.34 17.98 0.08
N LEU A 115 9.17 16.77 0.63
CA LEU A 115 8.63 16.56 1.98
C LEU A 115 9.54 17.18 3.06
N ASP A 116 10.85 17.02 2.93
CA ASP A 116 11.83 17.64 3.82
C ASP A 116 11.73 19.18 3.77
N SER A 117 11.49 19.75 2.59
CA SER A 117 11.36 21.22 2.42
C SER A 117 10.13 21.80 3.10
N ILE A 118 9.06 21.04 3.22
CA ILE A 118 7.84 21.41 3.96
C ILE A 118 8.10 21.32 5.49
N GLY A 119 9.08 20.53 5.91
CA GLY A 119 9.47 20.41 7.31
C GLY A 119 8.57 19.50 8.14
N LEU A 120 8.00 18.48 7.53
CA LEU A 120 7.16 17.49 8.20
C LEU A 120 7.94 16.62 9.20
N SER A 121 7.30 16.17 10.26
CA SER A 121 7.92 15.44 11.38
C SER A 121 7.90 13.93 11.21
N TYR A 122 8.27 13.45 10.04
CA TYR A 122 8.38 12.02 9.78
C TYR A 122 9.60 11.37 10.44
N ASP A 123 9.43 10.13 10.86
CA ASP A 123 10.53 9.25 11.28
C ASP A 123 11.14 8.55 10.07
N TRP A 124 12.13 9.17 9.46
CA TRP A 124 12.82 8.64 8.29
C TRP A 124 13.63 7.37 8.53
N ASP A 125 13.93 7.02 9.80
CA ASP A 125 14.54 5.72 10.13
C ASP A 125 13.53 4.57 9.96
N ARG A 126 12.24 4.88 9.85
CA ARG A 126 11.12 3.97 9.58
C ARG A 126 10.58 4.08 8.15
N GLU A 127 11.37 4.64 7.24
CA GLU A 127 11.02 4.73 5.82
C GLU A 127 10.78 3.34 5.21
N ILE A 128 9.72 3.21 4.42
CA ILE A 128 9.31 1.97 3.77
C ILE A 128 9.26 2.20 2.25
N ASN A 129 9.78 1.24 1.49
CA ASN A 129 9.56 1.15 0.05
C ASN A 129 8.92 -0.19 -0.27
N THR A 130 7.69 -0.16 -0.82
CA THR A 130 6.93 -1.38 -1.09
C THR A 130 7.57 -2.27 -2.16
N SER A 131 8.45 -1.73 -3.01
CA SER A 131 9.25 -2.48 -3.99
C SER A 131 10.59 -3.01 -3.46
N ASP A 132 10.91 -2.78 -2.20
CA ASP A 132 12.08 -3.39 -1.54
C ASP A 132 11.80 -4.86 -1.24
N GLU A 133 12.78 -5.74 -1.50
CA GLU A 133 12.68 -7.18 -1.23
C GLU A 133 12.38 -7.49 0.23
N LYS A 134 12.90 -6.68 1.17
CA LYS A 134 12.62 -6.81 2.59
C LYS A 134 11.15 -6.54 2.92
N PHE A 135 10.45 -5.76 2.09
CA PHE A 135 9.03 -5.49 2.25
C PHE A 135 8.17 -6.50 1.48
N PHE A 136 8.34 -6.62 0.15
CA PHE A 136 7.41 -7.42 -0.65
C PHE A 136 7.49 -8.94 -0.39
N ARG A 137 8.58 -9.45 0.22
CA ARG A 137 8.62 -10.83 0.70
C ARG A 137 7.45 -11.18 1.63
N TRP A 138 6.97 -10.20 2.40
CA TRP A 138 5.83 -10.38 3.28
C TRP A 138 4.51 -10.45 2.51
N THR A 139 4.37 -9.67 1.45
CA THR A 139 3.25 -9.78 0.51
C THR A 139 3.22 -11.15 -0.15
N GLN A 140 4.39 -11.66 -0.58
CA GLN A 140 4.53 -13.01 -1.12
C GLN A 140 4.18 -14.09 -0.08
N TRP A 141 4.61 -13.89 1.16
CA TRP A 141 4.27 -14.82 2.26
C TRP A 141 2.76 -14.83 2.54
N ILE A 142 2.10 -13.69 2.57
CA ILE A 142 0.63 -13.60 2.71
C ILE A 142 -0.05 -14.33 1.54
N PHE A 143 0.41 -14.10 0.30
CA PHE A 143 -0.12 -14.82 -0.86
C PHE A 143 0.00 -16.34 -0.70
N LEU A 144 1.15 -16.84 -0.28
CA LEU A 144 1.34 -18.27 -0.03
C LEU A 144 0.44 -18.82 1.08
N LYS A 145 0.16 -18.02 2.11
CA LYS A 145 -0.82 -18.37 3.15
C LYS A 145 -2.23 -18.52 2.56
N LEU A 146 -2.65 -17.56 1.73
CA LEU A 146 -3.95 -17.62 1.03
C LEU A 146 -4.01 -18.82 0.07
N TYR A 147 -2.94 -19.06 -0.69
CA TYR A 147 -2.86 -20.19 -1.61
C TYR A 147 -2.97 -21.56 -0.91
N ASN A 148 -2.38 -21.68 0.28
CA ASN A 148 -2.40 -22.91 1.08
C ASN A 148 -3.57 -22.95 2.09
N SER A 149 -4.61 -22.14 1.89
CA SER A 149 -5.79 -22.08 2.76
C SER A 149 -7.08 -22.21 1.97
N TYR A 150 -8.12 -22.69 2.65
CA TYR A 150 -9.52 -22.63 2.21
C TYR A 150 -10.37 -21.93 3.25
N TYR A 151 -11.56 -21.47 2.89
CA TYR A 151 -12.52 -20.90 3.82
C TYR A 151 -13.46 -21.98 4.36
N ASP A 152 -13.55 -22.14 5.67
CA ASP A 152 -14.49 -23.03 6.34
C ASP A 152 -15.75 -22.22 6.69
N ASP A 153 -16.82 -22.43 5.93
CA ASP A 153 -18.09 -21.72 6.11
C ASP A 153 -18.77 -22.03 7.46
N LYS A 154 -18.40 -23.13 8.14
CA LYS A 154 -18.99 -23.48 9.44
C LYS A 154 -18.31 -22.75 10.59
N GLU A 155 -17.00 -22.57 10.48
CA GLU A 155 -16.20 -21.88 11.51
C GLU A 155 -15.93 -20.42 11.17
N ASP A 156 -16.43 -19.93 10.02
CA ASP A 156 -16.30 -18.56 9.54
C ASP A 156 -14.84 -18.05 9.52
N LYS A 157 -13.92 -18.93 9.08
CA LYS A 157 -12.49 -18.61 9.05
C LYS A 157 -11.69 -19.39 8.00
N ALA A 158 -10.52 -18.87 7.65
CA ALA A 158 -9.55 -19.60 6.85
C ALA A 158 -8.91 -20.74 7.65
N LYS A 159 -8.75 -21.90 6.99
CA LYS A 159 -8.03 -23.07 7.52
C LYS A 159 -6.96 -23.54 6.53
N PRO A 160 -5.94 -24.27 7.01
CA PRO A 160 -4.96 -24.91 6.14
C PRO A 160 -5.62 -25.86 5.14
N LEU A 161 -5.23 -25.79 3.89
CA LEU A 161 -5.76 -26.63 2.83
C LEU A 161 -5.58 -28.14 3.12
N SER A 162 -4.57 -28.52 3.90
CA SER A 162 -4.34 -29.89 4.37
C SER A 162 -5.45 -30.46 5.26
N GLU A 163 -6.28 -29.61 5.84
CA GLU A 163 -7.42 -30.01 6.67
C GLU A 163 -8.70 -30.23 5.84
N LEU A 164 -8.67 -29.83 4.57
CA LEU A 164 -9.83 -29.99 3.67
C LEU A 164 -10.06 -31.47 3.37
N LYS A 165 -11.26 -31.96 3.65
CA LYS A 165 -11.63 -33.33 3.38
C LYS A 165 -11.90 -33.53 1.89
N ILE A 166 -11.00 -34.25 1.23
CA ILE A 166 -11.12 -34.57 -0.20
C ILE A 166 -12.11 -35.74 -0.37
N PRO A 167 -13.07 -35.65 -1.30
CA PRO A 167 -13.96 -36.75 -1.60
C PRO A 167 -13.22 -38.03 -2.04
N LYS A 168 -13.72 -39.16 -1.64
CA LYS A 168 -13.15 -40.46 -2.05
C LYS A 168 -13.43 -40.73 -3.55
N GLY A 169 -12.51 -41.42 -4.21
CA GLY A 169 -12.70 -41.85 -5.60
C GLY A 169 -12.19 -40.87 -6.65
N LEU A 170 -11.61 -39.72 -6.25
CA LEU A 170 -10.95 -38.82 -7.18
C LEU A 170 -9.54 -39.34 -7.53
N ASP A 171 -9.22 -39.28 -8.82
CA ASP A 171 -7.83 -39.44 -9.30
C ASP A 171 -6.98 -38.21 -8.93
N GLU A 172 -5.71 -38.21 -9.29
CA GLU A 172 -4.80 -37.11 -8.95
C GLU A 172 -5.21 -35.76 -9.58
N ASN A 173 -5.76 -35.78 -10.80
CA ASN A 173 -6.28 -34.57 -11.46
C ASN A 173 -7.53 -34.05 -10.75
N GLY A 174 -8.49 -34.92 -10.45
CA GLY A 174 -9.69 -34.56 -9.72
C GLY A 174 -9.41 -34.02 -8.31
N LYS A 175 -8.41 -34.58 -7.60
CA LYS A 175 -7.96 -34.05 -6.32
C LYS A 175 -7.39 -32.63 -6.47
N ARG A 176 -6.55 -32.41 -7.49
CA ARG A 176 -5.96 -31.10 -7.76
C ARG A 176 -7.04 -30.06 -8.07
N GLU A 177 -7.96 -30.38 -8.98
CA GLU A 177 -9.08 -29.52 -9.33
C GLU A 177 -9.97 -29.19 -8.11
N PHE A 178 -10.26 -30.22 -7.30
CA PHE A 178 -11.01 -30.02 -6.06
C PHE A 178 -10.31 -29.06 -5.10
N LEU A 179 -8.99 -29.21 -4.87
CA LEU A 179 -8.21 -28.32 -4.02
C LEU A 179 -8.19 -26.90 -4.59
N ASP A 180 -7.94 -26.74 -5.89
CA ASP A 180 -7.89 -25.43 -6.54
C ASP A 180 -9.24 -24.72 -6.53
N ALA A 181 -10.34 -25.46 -6.57
CA ALA A 181 -11.70 -24.92 -6.42
C ALA A 181 -11.97 -24.34 -5.02
N HIS A 182 -11.20 -24.74 -4.01
CA HIS A 182 -11.39 -24.30 -2.61
C HIS A 182 -10.33 -23.31 -2.12
N ARG A 183 -9.17 -23.21 -2.79
CA ARG A 183 -8.09 -22.27 -2.40
C ARG A 183 -8.60 -20.84 -2.34
N LEU A 184 -8.11 -20.09 -1.35
CA LEU A 184 -8.40 -18.66 -1.24
C LEU A 184 -7.69 -17.83 -2.32
N ALA A 185 -6.55 -18.28 -2.83
CA ALA A 185 -5.90 -17.72 -4.02
C ALA A 185 -5.89 -18.79 -5.13
N TYR A 186 -6.36 -18.45 -6.31
CA TYR A 186 -6.53 -19.40 -7.42
C TYR A 186 -6.33 -18.74 -8.78
N LEU A 187 -5.96 -19.54 -9.77
CA LEU A 187 -5.90 -19.13 -11.17
C LEU A 187 -7.26 -19.31 -11.85
N SER A 188 -7.67 -18.32 -12.62
CA SER A 188 -8.89 -18.39 -13.42
C SER A 188 -8.74 -17.59 -14.70
N ASP A 189 -9.23 -18.12 -15.79
CA ASP A 189 -9.41 -17.36 -17.02
C ASP A 189 -10.61 -16.42 -16.87
N GLY A 190 -10.46 -15.21 -17.33
CA GLY A 190 -11.52 -14.21 -17.27
C GLY A 190 -11.31 -13.04 -18.22
N PRO A 191 -12.37 -12.30 -18.56
CA PRO A 191 -12.29 -11.15 -19.42
C PRO A 191 -11.59 -10.00 -18.72
N VAL A 192 -10.59 -9.43 -19.36
CA VAL A 192 -9.86 -8.23 -18.94
C VAL A 192 -9.93 -7.17 -20.03
N ASN A 193 -9.74 -5.90 -19.65
CA ASN A 193 -9.56 -4.82 -20.60
C ASN A 193 -8.08 -4.78 -20.98
N TRP A 194 -7.76 -5.13 -22.21
CA TRP A 194 -6.40 -5.18 -22.72
C TRP A 194 -6.14 -4.04 -23.70
N SER A 195 -5.04 -3.31 -23.52
CA SER A 195 -4.56 -2.35 -24.51
C SER A 195 -3.31 -2.90 -25.21
N PRO A 196 -3.40 -3.20 -26.52
CA PRO A 196 -2.23 -3.67 -27.29
C PRO A 196 -1.09 -2.66 -27.33
N GLU A 197 -1.42 -1.36 -27.45
CA GLU A 197 -0.43 -0.28 -27.55
C GLU A 197 0.31 -0.08 -26.23
N LEU A 198 -0.38 -0.23 -25.10
CA LEU A 198 0.21 -0.12 -23.78
C LEU A 198 0.83 -1.44 -23.29
N GLY A 199 0.47 -2.57 -23.94
CA GLY A 199 0.97 -3.90 -23.56
C GLY A 199 0.52 -4.35 -22.17
N THR A 200 -0.63 -3.87 -21.67
CA THR A 200 -1.09 -4.12 -20.30
C THR A 200 -2.59 -4.26 -20.17
N VAL A 201 -3.01 -4.78 -19.01
CA VAL A 201 -4.41 -4.84 -18.56
C VAL A 201 -4.76 -3.53 -17.86
N LEU A 202 -5.96 -3.02 -18.12
CA LEU A 202 -6.49 -1.79 -17.53
C LEU A 202 -7.63 -2.11 -16.55
N ALA A 203 -7.69 -1.39 -15.45
CA ALA A 203 -8.85 -1.36 -14.58
C ALA A 203 -10.06 -0.72 -15.29
N ASN A 204 -11.28 -1.00 -14.81
CA ASN A 204 -12.49 -0.49 -15.49
C ASN A 204 -12.56 1.04 -15.53
N ASP A 205 -12.10 1.69 -14.49
CA ASP A 205 -12.05 3.16 -14.35
C ASP A 205 -10.99 3.82 -15.22
N GLU A 206 -9.93 3.09 -15.61
CA GLU A 206 -8.88 3.61 -16.50
C GLU A 206 -9.28 3.57 -17.99
N VAL A 207 -10.26 2.73 -18.36
CA VAL A 207 -10.62 2.46 -19.77
C VAL A 207 -11.01 3.74 -20.51
N ALA A 208 -11.88 4.56 -19.92
CA ALA A 208 -12.38 5.78 -20.56
C ALA A 208 -11.22 6.74 -20.83
N GLU A 209 -10.37 6.98 -19.87
CA GLU A 209 -9.20 7.86 -19.99
C GLU A 209 -8.23 7.39 -21.09
N GLN A 210 -8.00 6.07 -21.17
CA GLN A 210 -7.06 5.54 -22.17
C GLN A 210 -7.64 5.61 -23.60
N ILE A 211 -8.95 5.43 -23.75
CA ILE A 211 -9.64 5.62 -25.04
C ILE A 211 -9.56 7.11 -25.49
N GLU A 212 -9.78 8.05 -24.57
CA GLU A 212 -9.64 9.48 -24.85
C GLU A 212 -8.22 9.86 -25.27
N LYS A 213 -7.20 9.18 -24.75
CA LYS A 213 -5.79 9.31 -25.16
C LYS A 213 -5.48 8.66 -26.51
N GLY A 214 -6.47 8.01 -27.16
CA GLY A 214 -6.33 7.38 -28.46
C GLY A 214 -5.82 5.93 -28.44
N HIS A 215 -5.78 5.29 -27.27
CA HIS A 215 -5.39 3.88 -27.16
C HIS A 215 -6.57 2.96 -27.44
N THR A 216 -6.31 1.85 -28.12
CA THR A 216 -7.30 0.79 -28.31
C THR A 216 -7.45 -0.02 -27.03
N VAL A 217 -8.69 -0.29 -26.63
CA VAL A 217 -8.99 -1.18 -25.50
C VAL A 217 -9.93 -2.28 -25.96
N VAL A 218 -9.51 -3.53 -25.81
CA VAL A 218 -10.27 -4.71 -26.22
C VAL A 218 -10.53 -5.64 -25.05
N ARG A 219 -11.68 -6.31 -25.05
CA ARG A 219 -11.96 -7.39 -24.08
C ARG A 219 -11.24 -8.65 -24.52
N ARG A 220 -10.38 -9.19 -23.65
CA ARG A 220 -9.60 -10.41 -23.91
C ARG A 220 -9.66 -11.33 -22.70
N ASN A 221 -9.84 -12.63 -22.92
CA ASN A 221 -9.69 -13.61 -21.86
C ASN A 221 -8.20 -13.83 -21.57
N MET A 222 -7.85 -13.66 -20.30
CA MET A 222 -6.49 -13.87 -19.80
C MET A 222 -6.52 -14.64 -18.49
N ARG A 223 -5.50 -15.47 -18.29
CA ARG A 223 -5.30 -16.20 -17.05
C ARG A 223 -4.78 -15.25 -15.98
N GLN A 224 -5.52 -15.14 -14.87
CA GLN A 224 -5.26 -14.20 -13.79
C GLN A 224 -5.28 -14.90 -12.44
N TRP A 225 -4.43 -14.45 -11.52
CA TRP A 225 -4.59 -14.76 -10.11
C TRP A 225 -5.81 -14.02 -9.55
N LYS A 226 -6.62 -14.73 -8.81
CA LYS A 226 -7.79 -14.19 -8.11
C LYS A 226 -7.76 -14.60 -6.64
N LEU A 227 -8.33 -13.74 -5.78
CA LEU A 227 -8.56 -14.00 -4.38
C LEU A 227 -10.06 -14.13 -4.11
N ARG A 228 -10.48 -15.09 -3.28
CA ARG A 228 -11.90 -15.29 -2.90
C ARG A 228 -12.34 -14.30 -1.83
N ILE A 229 -12.18 -13.01 -2.09
CA ILE A 229 -12.50 -11.94 -1.14
C ILE A 229 -13.96 -11.92 -0.71
N THR A 230 -14.88 -12.34 -1.58
CA THR A 230 -16.32 -12.39 -1.30
C THR A 230 -16.69 -13.34 -0.16
N LYS A 231 -15.82 -14.32 0.19
CA LYS A 231 -16.02 -15.18 1.37
C LYS A 231 -15.95 -14.40 2.70
N TYR A 232 -15.43 -13.20 2.68
CA TYR A 232 -15.29 -12.33 3.84
C TYR A 232 -16.26 -11.14 3.84
N ALA A 233 -17.13 -11.02 2.82
CA ALA A 233 -17.98 -9.84 2.63
C ALA A 233 -18.89 -9.56 3.84
N ASP A 234 -19.65 -10.57 4.30
CA ASP A 234 -20.56 -10.41 5.45
C ASP A 234 -19.82 -10.10 6.74
N ARG A 235 -18.64 -10.71 6.93
CA ARG A 235 -17.81 -10.47 8.11
C ARG A 235 -17.22 -9.05 8.09
N LEU A 236 -16.76 -8.57 6.94
CA LEU A 236 -16.26 -7.20 6.79
C LEU A 236 -17.37 -6.19 7.06
N LEU A 237 -18.55 -6.41 6.51
CA LEU A 237 -19.71 -5.54 6.73
C LEU A 237 -20.07 -5.44 8.22
N LYS A 238 -20.21 -6.59 8.90
CA LYS A 238 -20.51 -6.61 10.35
C LYS A 238 -19.42 -5.94 11.18
N SER A 239 -18.16 -6.06 10.78
CA SER A 239 -17.03 -5.47 11.53
C SER A 239 -16.98 -3.95 11.45
N LEU A 240 -17.70 -3.30 10.54
CA LEU A 240 -17.82 -1.85 10.49
C LEU A 240 -18.50 -1.28 11.75
N ASP A 241 -19.42 -2.02 12.34
CA ASP A 241 -20.14 -1.59 13.56
C ASP A 241 -19.20 -1.41 14.74
N ASP A 242 -18.15 -2.23 14.83
CA ASP A 242 -17.17 -2.23 15.92
C ASP A 242 -16.11 -1.11 15.78
N LEU A 243 -16.07 -0.40 14.64
CA LEU A 243 -15.07 0.64 14.40
C LEU A 243 -15.52 1.98 14.98
N ASP A 244 -14.58 2.70 15.61
CA ASP A 244 -14.76 4.10 16.04
C ASP A 244 -14.52 5.05 14.84
N TRP A 245 -15.38 4.92 13.83
CA TRP A 245 -15.36 5.75 12.63
C TRP A 245 -16.58 6.66 12.56
N PRO A 246 -16.46 7.84 11.89
CA PRO A 246 -17.62 8.68 11.60
C PRO A 246 -18.70 7.90 10.84
N THR A 247 -19.97 8.15 11.18
CA THR A 247 -21.11 7.42 10.60
C THR A 247 -21.15 7.48 9.09
N ASN A 248 -20.93 8.66 8.51
CA ASN A 248 -20.89 8.85 7.06
C ASN A 248 -19.78 8.02 6.38
N LEU A 249 -18.66 7.79 7.05
CA LEU A 249 -17.59 6.93 6.52
C LEU A 249 -18.01 5.46 6.52
N LYS A 250 -18.67 5.00 7.58
CA LYS A 250 -19.20 3.62 7.66
C LYS A 250 -20.25 3.35 6.57
N GLU A 251 -21.10 4.33 6.26
CA GLU A 251 -22.13 4.22 5.22
C GLU A 251 -21.57 4.14 3.80
N ILE A 252 -20.39 4.71 3.56
CA ILE A 252 -19.72 4.69 2.26
C ILE A 252 -18.99 3.36 2.02
N GLN A 253 -18.50 2.69 3.08
CA GLN A 253 -17.75 1.42 2.99
C GLN A 253 -18.67 0.21 2.87
#